data_2ee6b70cc7e15369cbc626a5e6d5a4bd
#
_entry.id   2ee6b70cc7e15369cbc626a5e6d5a4bd
#
_cell.length_a   1.000
_cell.length_b   1.000
_cell.length_c   1.000
_cell.angle_alpha   90.00
_cell.angle_beta   90.00
_cell.angle_gamma   90.00
#
_symmetry.space_group_name_H-M   'P 1'
#
loop_
_entity.id
_entity.type
_entity.pdbx_description
1 polymer ?
#
loop_
_entity_poly.entity_id
_entity_poly.type
_entity_poly.pdbx_seq_one_letter_code
_entity_poly.pdbx_strand_id
1 'polypeptide(L)'
;MSRAGRDALISTLRIGPPPAELVRSALDRAFADAEARGGSVAALDAGCGRNSILAAYRSRIGRFVGADVHSPPDGSLPYLDEFVVADLCADSEAFPPASFDVILSNFTVEHFADPPAAFANLRRWLRPGGHLVITTVNRRHPFVRSYLGIPPRARARLQRLVKTTAADAHPLVGACNDPRTLQAALASAGFTSVDIQTTGHLARAWGRRLPTFTLGLIGDLAVKPVASRRSTIVAEAVAP
;
A
#
# COMPACT_ATOMS: atom_id res chain seq x y z
N MET A 1 -1.36 11.97 -26.58
CA MET A 1 -2.58 11.89 -25.75
C MET A 1 -2.26 12.50 -24.39
N SER A 2 -3.07 13.47 -23.94
CA SER A 2 -2.93 14.13 -22.65
C SER A 2 -3.20 13.17 -21.47
N ARG A 3 -2.84 13.57 -20.23
CA ARG A 3 -3.16 12.79 -19.02
C ARG A 3 -4.68 12.59 -18.88
N ALA A 4 -5.45 13.67 -19.03
CA ALA A 4 -6.91 13.60 -18.99
C ALA A 4 -7.50 12.64 -20.04
N GLY A 5 -6.96 12.62 -21.27
CA GLY A 5 -7.39 11.68 -22.31
C GLY A 5 -7.08 10.21 -21.96
N ARG A 6 -5.95 9.95 -21.28
CA ARG A 6 -5.63 8.59 -20.78
C ARG A 6 -6.57 8.16 -19.66
N ASP A 7 -6.86 9.06 -18.72
CA ASP A 7 -7.77 8.77 -17.60
C ASP A 7 -9.21 8.51 -18.11
N ALA A 8 -9.67 9.29 -19.09
CA ALA A 8 -10.95 9.08 -19.76
C ALA A 8 -11.02 7.70 -20.46
N LEU A 9 -9.95 7.32 -21.17
CA LEU A 9 -9.87 6.01 -21.83
C LEU A 9 -9.92 4.85 -20.81
N ILE A 10 -9.16 4.95 -19.71
CA ILE A 10 -9.17 3.96 -18.63
C ILE A 10 -10.59 3.81 -18.04
N SER A 11 -11.26 4.94 -17.80
CA SER A 11 -12.64 4.96 -17.29
C SER A 11 -13.62 4.30 -18.27
N THR A 12 -13.56 4.67 -19.55
CA THR A 12 -14.38 4.08 -20.61
C THR A 12 -14.19 2.57 -20.70
N LEU A 13 -12.95 2.10 -20.57
CA LEU A 13 -12.62 0.68 -20.61
C LEU A 13 -12.93 -0.06 -19.32
N ARG A 14 -13.41 0.62 -18.28
CA ARG A 14 -13.79 0.04 -16.98
C ARG A 14 -12.72 -0.87 -16.40
N ILE A 15 -11.47 -0.41 -16.37
CA ILE A 15 -10.33 -1.17 -15.83
C ILE A 15 -10.42 -1.30 -14.30
N GLY A 16 -11.21 -0.45 -13.66
CA GLY A 16 -11.43 -0.38 -12.22
C GLY A 16 -11.06 0.99 -11.66
N PRO A 17 -11.47 1.29 -10.42
CA PRO A 17 -11.13 2.54 -9.77
C PRO A 17 -9.61 2.64 -9.54
N PRO A 18 -9.06 3.86 -9.40
CA PRO A 18 -7.70 4.03 -8.93
C PRO A 18 -7.52 3.38 -7.54
N PRO A 19 -6.37 2.75 -7.25
CA PRO A 19 -6.12 2.20 -5.89
C PRO A 19 -6.34 3.23 -4.78
N ALA A 20 -5.95 4.48 -5.01
CA ALA A 20 -6.16 5.57 -4.04
C ALA A 20 -7.64 5.82 -3.69
N GLU A 21 -8.58 5.53 -4.58
CA GLU A 21 -10.02 5.63 -4.30
C GLU A 21 -10.47 4.51 -3.36
N LEU A 22 -10.04 3.27 -3.60
CA LEU A 22 -10.31 2.14 -2.72
C LEU A 22 -9.69 2.35 -1.33
N VAL A 23 -8.45 2.84 -1.29
CA VAL A 23 -7.76 3.18 -0.03
C VAL A 23 -8.52 4.26 0.74
N ARG A 24 -8.96 5.33 0.07
CA ARG A 24 -9.75 6.38 0.72
C ARG A 24 -11.06 5.84 1.27
N SER A 25 -11.77 5.01 0.52
CA SER A 25 -13.00 4.37 1.00
C SER A 25 -12.76 3.50 2.25
N ALA A 26 -11.65 2.77 2.31
CA ALA A 26 -11.27 1.99 3.49
C ALA A 26 -10.89 2.92 4.66
N LEU A 27 -10.09 3.96 4.41
CA LEU A 27 -9.72 4.95 5.41
C LEU A 27 -10.94 5.71 5.96
N ASP A 28 -11.91 6.08 5.09
CA ASP A 28 -13.13 6.77 5.53
C ASP A 28 -13.92 5.91 6.53
N ARG A 29 -14.02 4.60 6.30
CA ARG A 29 -14.62 3.66 7.26
C ARG A 29 -13.80 3.57 8.55
N ALA A 30 -12.48 3.34 8.41
CA ALA A 30 -11.58 3.22 9.55
C ALA A 30 -11.62 4.46 10.47
N PHE A 31 -11.62 5.65 9.88
CA PHE A 31 -11.73 6.90 10.65
C PHE A 31 -13.12 7.08 11.27
N ALA A 32 -14.20 6.72 10.54
CA ALA A 32 -15.55 6.79 11.10
C ALA A 32 -15.71 5.87 12.32
N ASP A 33 -15.19 4.64 12.23
CA ASP A 33 -15.22 3.69 13.34
C ASP A 33 -14.34 4.15 14.51
N ALA A 34 -13.16 4.73 14.25
CA ALA A 34 -12.29 5.28 15.27
C ALA A 34 -12.95 6.46 16.02
N GLU A 35 -13.58 7.38 15.28
CA GLU A 35 -14.30 8.54 15.83
C GLU A 35 -15.53 8.11 16.64
N ALA A 36 -16.25 7.07 16.20
CA ALA A 36 -17.40 6.52 16.92
C ALA A 36 -17.02 5.90 18.28
N ARG A 37 -15.78 5.38 18.41
CA ARG A 37 -15.26 4.92 19.72
C ARG A 37 -14.92 6.06 20.67
N GLY A 38 -14.83 7.29 20.17
CA GLY A 38 -14.51 8.49 20.95
C GLY A 38 -13.02 8.70 21.17
N GLY A 39 -12.67 9.90 21.58
CA GLY A 39 -11.28 10.30 21.83
C GLY A 39 -10.56 10.84 20.58
N SER A 40 -9.27 11.10 20.73
CA SER A 40 -8.40 11.58 19.66
C SER A 40 -7.86 10.40 18.86
N VAL A 41 -8.01 10.44 17.53
CA VAL A 41 -7.57 9.37 16.63
C VAL A 41 -6.05 9.39 16.48
N ALA A 42 -5.41 8.26 16.72
CA ALA A 42 -3.99 8.06 16.45
C ALA A 42 -3.81 7.23 15.18
N ALA A 43 -3.02 7.74 14.24
CA ALA A 43 -2.75 7.09 12.95
C ALA A 43 -1.26 6.89 12.70
N LEU A 44 -0.92 5.72 12.12
CA LEU A 44 0.43 5.37 11.69
C LEU A 44 0.45 5.19 10.17
N ASP A 45 1.39 5.82 9.50
CA ASP A 45 1.78 5.49 8.13
C ASP A 45 3.03 4.58 8.17
N ALA A 46 2.80 3.29 7.99
CA ALA A 46 3.80 2.23 8.10
C ALA A 46 4.48 1.99 6.74
N GLY A 47 5.71 2.48 6.60
CA GLY A 47 6.44 2.60 5.35
C GLY A 47 6.05 3.88 4.61
N CYS A 48 6.06 5.02 5.31
CA CYS A 48 5.50 6.28 4.82
C CYS A 48 6.30 6.91 3.67
N GLY A 49 7.57 6.54 3.49
CA GLY A 49 8.42 7.11 2.44
C GLY A 49 8.48 8.64 2.49
N ARG A 50 8.13 9.28 1.36
CA ARG A 50 8.22 10.76 1.21
C ARG A 50 6.86 11.47 1.13
N ASN A 51 5.77 10.73 1.11
CA ASN A 51 4.41 11.31 1.08
C ASN A 51 3.40 10.27 1.55
N SER A 52 2.30 10.74 2.12
CA SER A 52 1.26 9.90 2.67
C SER A 52 -0.13 10.26 2.16
N ILE A 53 -0.93 9.25 1.85
CA ILE A 53 -2.37 9.44 1.59
C ILE A 53 -3.07 9.95 2.87
N LEU A 54 -2.59 9.55 4.06
CA LEU A 54 -3.13 10.01 5.35
C LEU A 54 -2.98 11.52 5.56
N ALA A 55 -2.08 12.21 4.85
CA ALA A 55 -1.96 13.66 4.93
C ALA A 55 -3.28 14.37 4.59
N ALA A 56 -4.11 13.79 3.72
CA ALA A 56 -5.44 14.33 3.41
C ALA A 56 -6.44 14.22 4.58
N TYR A 57 -6.11 13.41 5.59
CA TYR A 57 -6.92 13.19 6.80
C TYR A 57 -6.36 13.92 8.03
N ARG A 58 -5.36 14.80 7.86
CA ARG A 58 -4.66 15.45 8.97
C ARG A 58 -5.60 16.10 9.99
N SER A 59 -6.68 16.71 9.54
CA SER A 59 -7.67 17.36 10.42
C SER A 59 -8.47 16.38 11.29
N ARG A 60 -8.49 15.09 10.96
CA ARG A 60 -9.16 14.03 11.72
C ARG A 60 -8.19 13.27 12.63
N ILE A 61 -6.88 13.54 12.53
CA ILE A 61 -5.83 12.81 13.24
C ILE A 61 -5.30 13.70 14.37
N GLY A 62 -5.42 13.24 15.61
CA GLY A 62 -4.85 13.92 16.77
C GLY A 62 -3.37 13.60 16.98
N ARG A 63 -2.93 12.36 16.66
CA ARG A 63 -1.51 11.96 16.64
C ARG A 63 -1.20 11.24 15.35
N PHE A 64 -0.37 11.87 14.49
CA PHE A 64 0.03 11.32 13.21
C PHE A 64 1.52 10.93 13.20
N VAL A 65 1.79 9.65 13.16
CA VAL A 65 3.14 9.08 13.16
C VAL A 65 3.47 8.50 11.79
N GLY A 66 4.70 8.73 11.32
CA GLY A 66 5.27 8.03 10.19
C GLY A 66 6.36 7.06 10.65
N ALA A 67 6.46 5.89 10.05
CA ALA A 67 7.56 4.96 10.26
C ALA A 67 8.13 4.49 8.93
N ASP A 68 9.45 4.46 8.81
CA ASP A 68 10.16 3.93 7.64
C ASP A 68 11.56 3.47 8.06
N VAL A 69 12.19 2.61 7.27
CA VAL A 69 13.57 2.16 7.50
C VAL A 69 14.60 3.24 7.20
N HIS A 70 14.22 4.29 6.49
CA HIS A 70 15.06 5.43 6.14
C HIS A 70 14.44 6.74 6.60
N SER A 71 15.26 7.60 7.21
CA SER A 71 14.83 8.96 7.52
C SER A 71 14.52 9.74 6.23
N PRO A 72 13.38 10.42 6.16
CA PRO A 72 13.08 11.32 5.05
C PRO A 72 14.02 12.54 5.11
N PRO A 73 14.19 13.27 4.00
CA PRO A 73 14.86 14.57 4.04
C PRO A 73 14.15 15.53 5.01
N ASP A 74 14.92 16.36 5.70
CA ASP A 74 14.38 17.33 6.66
C ASP A 74 13.25 18.18 6.06
N GLY A 75 12.15 18.33 6.82
CA GLY A 75 11.00 19.13 6.42
C GLY A 75 10.16 18.54 5.29
N SER A 76 10.43 17.30 4.82
CA SER A 76 9.68 16.69 3.73
C SER A 76 8.29 16.19 4.14
N LEU A 77 8.04 15.97 5.43
CA LEU A 77 6.79 15.42 5.98
C LEU A 77 6.19 16.33 7.07
N PRO A 78 5.84 17.59 6.76
CA PRO A 78 5.42 18.59 7.74
C PRO A 78 4.06 18.30 8.41
N TYR A 79 3.34 17.31 7.92
CA TYR A 79 2.05 16.89 8.45
C TYR A 79 2.18 15.82 9.56
N LEU A 80 3.35 15.21 9.75
CA LEU A 80 3.60 14.27 10.83
C LEU A 80 3.86 15.02 12.15
N ASP A 81 3.35 14.46 13.24
CA ASP A 81 3.72 14.89 14.59
C ASP A 81 5.03 14.21 15.04
N GLU A 82 5.30 12.99 14.50
CA GLU A 82 6.46 12.18 14.86
C GLU A 82 6.89 11.32 13.68
N PHE A 83 8.20 11.12 13.52
CA PHE A 83 8.77 10.15 12.58
C PHE A 83 9.69 9.19 13.34
N VAL A 84 9.52 7.88 13.11
CA VAL A 84 10.31 6.82 13.74
C VAL A 84 11.04 6.04 12.67
N VAL A 85 12.35 5.90 12.79
CA VAL A 85 13.14 4.96 11.97
C VAL A 85 12.94 3.57 12.55
N ALA A 86 12.26 2.69 11.79
CA ALA A 86 11.96 1.34 12.24
C ALA A 86 11.82 0.37 11.07
N ASP A 87 12.34 -0.84 11.24
CA ASP A 87 12.02 -1.99 10.38
C ASP A 87 10.74 -2.66 10.90
N LEU A 88 9.68 -2.57 10.12
CA LEU A 88 8.37 -3.14 10.47
C LEU A 88 8.41 -4.66 10.70
N CYS A 89 9.41 -5.35 10.13
CA CYS A 89 9.61 -6.80 10.32
C CYS A 89 10.37 -7.15 11.60
N ALA A 90 11.25 -6.26 12.08
CA ALA A 90 12.19 -6.56 13.16
C ALA A 90 11.86 -5.82 14.46
N ASP A 91 11.43 -4.55 14.38
CA ASP A 91 11.37 -3.65 15.54
C ASP A 91 9.99 -3.69 16.22
N SER A 92 9.67 -4.82 16.89
CA SER A 92 8.38 -5.01 17.57
C SER A 92 8.13 -3.95 18.67
N GLU A 93 9.17 -3.43 19.28
CA GLU A 93 9.12 -2.43 20.36
C GLU A 93 9.18 -0.98 19.85
N ALA A 94 9.15 -0.76 18.52
CA ALA A 94 9.10 0.59 17.94
C ALA A 94 7.93 1.42 18.48
N PHE A 95 6.81 0.75 18.78
CA PHE A 95 5.64 1.36 19.39
C PHE A 95 5.07 0.48 20.51
N PRO A 96 4.49 1.12 21.57
CA PRO A 96 3.73 0.38 22.57
C PRO A 96 2.53 -0.37 21.94
N PRO A 97 2.07 -1.46 22.57
CA PRO A 97 0.82 -2.11 22.15
C PRO A 97 -0.36 -1.15 22.19
N ALA A 98 -1.34 -1.36 21.29
CA ALA A 98 -2.59 -0.60 21.24
C ALA A 98 -2.38 0.92 21.16
N SER A 99 -1.42 1.37 20.36
CA SER A 99 -1.05 2.78 20.18
C SER A 99 -1.86 3.51 19.10
N PHE A 100 -2.40 2.77 18.12
CA PHE A 100 -3.00 3.36 16.93
C PHE A 100 -4.43 2.86 16.69
N ASP A 101 -5.29 3.74 16.19
CA ASP A 101 -6.64 3.43 15.73
C ASP A 101 -6.64 3.02 14.25
N VAL A 102 -5.77 3.64 13.45
CA VAL A 102 -5.65 3.41 12.01
C VAL A 102 -4.18 3.25 11.64
N ILE A 103 -3.86 2.18 10.93
CA ILE A 103 -2.55 1.98 10.30
C ILE A 103 -2.73 1.88 8.79
N LEU A 104 -2.00 2.69 8.02
CA LEU A 104 -1.88 2.57 6.58
C LEU A 104 -0.51 1.96 6.24
N SER A 105 -0.49 0.97 5.34
CA SER A 105 0.73 0.45 4.71
C SER A 105 0.56 0.49 3.19
N ASN A 106 1.10 1.53 2.56
CA ASN A 106 0.84 1.85 1.15
C ASN A 106 2.04 1.52 0.26
N PHE A 107 1.97 0.44 -0.51
CA PHE A 107 3.05 -0.09 -1.35
C PHE A 107 4.35 -0.38 -0.56
N THR A 108 4.20 -0.97 0.62
CA THR A 108 5.29 -1.35 1.52
C THR A 108 5.39 -2.86 1.70
N VAL A 109 4.25 -3.55 1.75
CA VAL A 109 4.15 -5.00 2.00
C VAL A 109 4.94 -5.85 1.01
N GLU A 110 5.10 -5.38 -0.24
CA GLU A 110 5.93 -6.04 -1.25
C GLU A 110 7.42 -6.08 -0.91
N HIS A 111 7.84 -5.29 0.06
CA HIS A 111 9.23 -5.19 0.52
C HIS A 111 9.49 -5.97 1.81
N PHE A 112 8.46 -6.48 2.49
CA PHE A 112 8.62 -7.22 3.74
C PHE A 112 9.49 -8.47 3.54
N ALA A 113 10.59 -8.53 4.30
CA ALA A 113 11.45 -9.72 4.36
C ALA A 113 10.78 -10.85 5.16
N ASP A 114 10.05 -10.49 6.22
CA ASP A 114 9.29 -11.40 7.09
C ASP A 114 7.85 -10.86 7.28
N PRO A 115 6.92 -11.15 6.36
CA PRO A 115 5.54 -10.71 6.47
C PRO A 115 4.82 -11.18 7.74
N PRO A 116 4.99 -12.42 8.23
CA PRO A 116 4.43 -12.85 9.52
C PRO A 116 4.83 -11.93 10.68
N ALA A 117 6.12 -11.62 10.83
CA ALA A 117 6.60 -10.72 11.87
C ALA A 117 6.05 -9.30 11.70
N ALA A 118 6.07 -8.76 10.47
CA ALA A 118 5.52 -7.43 10.19
C ALA A 118 4.03 -7.34 10.55
N PHE A 119 3.20 -8.31 10.14
CA PHE A 119 1.78 -8.29 10.46
C PHE A 119 1.51 -8.51 11.95
N ALA A 120 2.31 -9.29 12.66
CA ALA A 120 2.23 -9.43 14.11
C ALA A 120 2.51 -8.09 14.81
N ASN A 121 3.53 -7.36 14.36
CA ASN A 121 3.87 -6.03 14.88
C ASN A 121 2.75 -5.02 14.61
N LEU A 122 2.27 -4.91 13.36
CA LEU A 122 1.15 -4.03 12.99
C LEU A 122 -0.11 -4.34 13.79
N ARG A 123 -0.40 -5.65 14.01
CA ARG A 123 -1.52 -6.08 14.84
C ARG A 123 -1.35 -5.69 16.31
N ARG A 124 -0.15 -5.87 16.88
CA ARG A 124 0.18 -5.50 18.25
C ARG A 124 0.01 -4.00 18.50
N TRP A 125 0.40 -3.16 17.54
CA TRP A 125 0.33 -1.71 17.65
C TRP A 125 -1.09 -1.16 17.49
N LEU A 126 -2.00 -1.89 16.86
CA LEU A 126 -3.40 -1.50 16.76
C LEU A 126 -4.17 -1.71 18.06
N ARG A 127 -5.00 -0.74 18.38
CA ARG A 127 -6.04 -0.86 19.42
C ARG A 127 -7.07 -1.92 19.04
N PRO A 128 -7.77 -2.55 19.99
CA PRO A 128 -8.95 -3.35 19.68
C PRO A 128 -9.95 -2.55 18.83
N GLY A 129 -10.46 -3.15 17.76
CA GLY A 129 -11.30 -2.48 16.76
C GLY A 129 -10.55 -1.51 15.84
N GLY A 130 -9.21 -1.42 15.92
CA GLY A 130 -8.41 -0.59 15.01
C GLY A 130 -8.27 -1.24 13.63
N HIS A 131 -8.03 -0.42 12.61
CA HIS A 131 -8.01 -0.82 11.21
C HIS A 131 -6.60 -0.77 10.61
N LEU A 132 -6.25 -1.82 9.89
CA LEU A 132 -5.08 -1.88 9.01
C LEU A 132 -5.55 -1.77 7.55
N VAL A 133 -5.11 -0.73 6.85
CA VAL A 133 -5.36 -0.55 5.42
C VAL A 133 -4.06 -0.79 4.65
N ILE A 134 -4.09 -1.68 3.66
CA ILE A 134 -2.92 -2.09 2.89
C ILE A 134 -3.16 -1.83 1.41
N THR A 135 -2.12 -1.34 0.73
CA THR A 135 -2.03 -1.39 -0.74
C THR A 135 -0.76 -2.10 -1.14
N THR A 136 -0.83 -3.02 -2.08
CA THR A 136 0.36 -3.71 -2.60
C THR A 136 0.19 -4.17 -4.04
N VAL A 137 1.30 -4.47 -4.71
CA VAL A 137 1.28 -5.04 -6.06
C VAL A 137 0.82 -6.50 -6.01
N ASN A 138 0.12 -6.95 -7.05
CA ASN A 138 -0.36 -8.34 -7.14
C ASN A 138 0.56 -9.19 -8.03
N ARG A 139 1.31 -10.11 -7.42
CA ARG A 139 2.21 -11.05 -8.13
C ARG A 139 1.48 -12.02 -9.09
N ARG A 140 0.17 -12.17 -8.97
CA ARG A 140 -0.64 -12.99 -9.91
C ARG A 140 -0.88 -12.29 -11.25
N HIS A 141 -0.65 -10.98 -11.32
CA HIS A 141 -0.69 -10.27 -12.59
C HIS A 141 0.49 -10.70 -13.48
N PRO A 142 0.28 -11.09 -14.76
CA PRO A 142 1.34 -11.63 -15.62
C PRO A 142 2.57 -10.72 -15.71
N PHE A 143 2.38 -9.42 -15.90
CA PHE A 143 3.50 -8.48 -16.00
C PHE A 143 4.24 -8.27 -14.67
N VAL A 144 3.52 -8.25 -13.54
CA VAL A 144 4.15 -8.18 -12.22
C VAL A 144 4.95 -9.45 -11.95
N ARG A 145 4.39 -10.61 -12.27
CA ARG A 145 5.07 -11.90 -12.15
C ARG A 145 6.34 -11.95 -13.01
N SER A 146 6.24 -11.55 -14.28
CA SER A 146 7.40 -11.51 -15.19
C SER A 146 8.46 -10.55 -14.67
N TYR A 147 8.07 -9.38 -14.19
CA TYR A 147 8.97 -8.40 -13.58
C TYR A 147 9.68 -8.95 -12.33
N LEU A 148 8.96 -9.64 -11.45
CA LEU A 148 9.53 -10.28 -10.25
C LEU A 148 10.49 -11.43 -10.61
N GLY A 149 10.29 -12.09 -11.74
CA GLY A 149 11.18 -13.13 -12.28
C GLY A 149 12.49 -12.60 -12.88
N ILE A 150 12.61 -11.29 -13.12
CA ILE A 150 13.85 -10.68 -13.62
C ILE A 150 14.90 -10.66 -12.51
N PRO A 151 16.17 -11.08 -12.77
CA PRO A 151 17.22 -10.99 -11.78
C PRO A 151 17.40 -9.58 -11.22
N PRO A 152 17.71 -9.39 -9.92
CA PRO A 152 17.73 -8.07 -9.25
C PRO A 152 18.59 -7.02 -9.98
N ARG A 153 19.76 -7.42 -10.50
CA ARG A 153 20.66 -6.51 -11.25
C ARG A 153 20.04 -6.00 -12.55
N ALA A 154 19.34 -6.86 -13.30
CA ALA A 154 18.65 -6.49 -14.53
C ALA A 154 17.38 -5.66 -14.22
N ARG A 155 16.69 -5.97 -13.13
CA ARG A 155 15.53 -5.23 -12.64
C ARG A 155 15.89 -3.79 -12.27
N ALA A 156 17.01 -3.58 -11.59
CA ALA A 156 17.51 -2.24 -11.24
C ALA A 156 17.81 -1.39 -12.49
N ARG A 157 18.34 -2.00 -13.57
CA ARG A 157 18.54 -1.30 -14.86
C ARG A 157 17.20 -0.92 -15.50
N LEU A 158 16.24 -1.83 -15.51
CA LEU A 158 14.90 -1.60 -16.07
C LEU A 158 14.14 -0.50 -15.29
N GLN A 159 14.26 -0.47 -13.97
CA GLN A 159 13.66 0.58 -13.14
C GLN A 159 14.17 1.98 -13.51
N ARG A 160 15.49 2.12 -13.73
CA ARG A 160 16.07 3.41 -14.17
C ARG A 160 15.52 3.90 -15.51
N LEU A 161 15.13 3.00 -16.40
CA LEU A 161 14.54 3.35 -17.71
C LEU A 161 13.05 3.77 -17.57
N VAL A 162 12.32 3.21 -16.60
CA VAL A 162 10.87 3.40 -16.44
C VAL A 162 10.54 4.44 -15.37
N LYS A 163 11.32 4.51 -14.29
CA LYS A 163 11.11 5.44 -13.16
C LYS A 163 12.26 6.44 -13.08
N THR A 164 11.93 7.72 -12.90
CA THR A 164 12.92 8.81 -12.71
C THR A 164 13.42 8.95 -11.27
N THR A 165 12.86 8.21 -10.32
CA THR A 165 13.20 8.27 -8.88
C THR A 165 13.65 6.89 -8.41
N ALA A 166 14.77 6.41 -8.94
CA ALA A 166 15.32 5.09 -8.59
C ALA A 166 16.15 5.09 -7.29
N ALA A 167 16.31 6.24 -6.64
CA ALA A 167 17.19 6.36 -5.47
C ALA A 167 16.66 5.59 -4.24
N ASP A 168 15.34 5.36 -4.13
CA ASP A 168 14.70 4.76 -2.96
C ASP A 168 13.97 3.43 -3.28
N ALA A 169 14.40 2.72 -4.33
CA ALA A 169 13.75 1.46 -4.71
C ALA A 169 14.24 0.30 -3.85
N HIS A 170 13.51 0.01 -2.77
CA HIS A 170 13.73 -1.20 -1.99
C HIS A 170 13.58 -2.48 -2.84
N PRO A 171 14.29 -3.56 -2.51
CA PRO A 171 14.12 -4.84 -3.18
C PRO A 171 12.68 -5.34 -3.03
N LEU A 172 12.05 -5.74 -4.13
CA LEU A 172 10.75 -6.41 -4.07
C LEU A 172 10.97 -7.87 -3.66
N VAL A 173 10.49 -8.24 -2.48
CA VAL A 173 10.51 -9.62 -1.97
C VAL A 173 9.28 -10.38 -2.46
N GLY A 174 8.10 -9.78 -2.34
CA GLY A 174 6.85 -10.29 -2.89
C GLY A 174 6.36 -11.59 -2.24
N ALA A 175 6.63 -11.81 -0.95
CA ALA A 175 6.32 -13.05 -0.26
C ALA A 175 4.80 -13.26 -0.06
N CYS A 176 4.03 -12.21 0.21
CA CYS A 176 2.57 -12.28 0.46
C CYS A 176 1.74 -11.42 -0.50
N ASN A 177 2.23 -11.17 -1.71
CA ASN A 177 1.63 -10.25 -2.68
C ASN A 177 0.63 -10.94 -3.64
N ASP A 178 -0.25 -11.75 -3.14
CA ASP A 178 -1.47 -12.20 -3.83
C ASP A 178 -2.64 -12.27 -2.84
N PRO A 179 -3.90 -12.18 -3.32
CA PRO A 179 -5.05 -12.09 -2.43
C PRO A 179 -5.17 -13.22 -1.42
N ARG A 180 -4.79 -14.45 -1.78
CA ARG A 180 -4.91 -15.62 -0.89
C ARG A 180 -3.81 -15.62 0.17
N THR A 181 -2.56 -15.40 -0.23
CA THR A 181 -1.43 -15.38 0.73
C THR A 181 -1.52 -14.19 1.68
N LEU A 182 -1.98 -13.02 1.19
CA LEU A 182 -2.22 -11.85 2.04
C LEU A 182 -3.34 -12.12 3.06
N GLN A 183 -4.48 -12.67 2.62
CA GLN A 183 -5.59 -13.03 3.51
C GLN A 183 -5.15 -14.04 4.58
N ALA A 184 -4.42 -15.08 4.18
CA ALA A 184 -3.91 -16.08 5.12
C ALA A 184 -2.92 -15.48 6.13
N ALA A 185 -2.02 -14.60 5.68
CA ALA A 185 -1.04 -13.95 6.56
C ALA A 185 -1.73 -13.00 7.58
N LEU A 186 -2.72 -12.22 7.15
CA LEU A 186 -3.51 -11.35 8.04
C LEU A 186 -4.31 -12.19 9.06
N ALA A 187 -4.98 -13.25 8.61
CA ALA A 187 -5.72 -14.14 9.50
C ALA A 187 -4.79 -14.84 10.52
N SER A 188 -3.60 -15.29 10.09
CA SER A 188 -2.60 -15.90 10.97
C SER A 188 -2.03 -14.91 11.99
N ALA A 189 -1.97 -13.63 11.67
CA ALA A 189 -1.59 -12.57 12.61
C ALA A 189 -2.72 -12.17 13.57
N GLY A 190 -3.92 -12.78 13.46
CA GLY A 190 -5.06 -12.55 14.34
C GLY A 190 -5.96 -11.39 13.94
N PHE A 191 -5.87 -10.92 12.69
CA PHE A 191 -6.85 -9.95 12.17
C PHE A 191 -8.18 -10.62 11.86
N THR A 192 -9.26 -9.88 12.09
CA THR A 192 -10.64 -10.26 11.74
C THR A 192 -11.18 -9.39 10.60
N SER A 193 -12.33 -9.73 10.05
CA SER A 193 -13.03 -8.91 9.03
C SER A 193 -12.12 -8.46 7.87
N VAL A 194 -11.34 -9.40 7.30
CA VAL A 194 -10.40 -9.09 6.22
C VAL A 194 -11.17 -8.94 4.90
N ASP A 195 -11.23 -7.72 4.37
CA ASP A 195 -11.74 -7.40 3.03
C ASP A 195 -10.58 -7.19 2.05
N ILE A 196 -10.61 -7.88 0.92
CA ILE A 196 -9.58 -7.78 -0.11
C ILE A 196 -10.19 -7.44 -1.45
N GLN A 197 -9.83 -6.30 -1.98
CA GLN A 197 -10.24 -5.82 -3.29
C GLN A 197 -9.03 -5.77 -4.24
N THR A 198 -9.31 -5.89 -5.55
CA THR A 198 -8.28 -5.81 -6.58
C THR A 198 -8.68 -4.86 -7.69
N THR A 199 -7.73 -4.11 -8.20
CA THR A 199 -7.95 -3.15 -9.29
C THR A 199 -6.82 -3.14 -10.30
N GLY A 200 -7.11 -2.71 -11.55
CA GLY A 200 -6.10 -2.47 -12.58
C GLY A 200 -5.42 -1.12 -12.34
N HIS A 201 -4.09 -1.12 -12.33
CA HIS A 201 -3.30 0.08 -12.06
C HIS A 201 -2.11 0.29 -13.01
N LEU A 202 -1.72 -0.70 -13.79
CA LEU A 202 -0.51 -0.60 -14.61
C LEU A 202 -0.59 0.53 -15.64
N ALA A 203 -1.74 0.71 -16.30
CA ALA A 203 -1.94 1.80 -17.24
C ALA A 203 -1.73 3.17 -16.58
N ARG A 204 -2.19 3.35 -15.34
CA ARG A 204 -2.00 4.58 -14.56
C ARG A 204 -0.56 4.72 -14.08
N ALA A 205 0.02 3.67 -13.53
CA ALA A 205 1.39 3.66 -13.00
C ALA A 205 2.44 3.92 -14.09
N TRP A 206 2.22 3.39 -15.29
CA TRP A 206 3.12 3.52 -16.44
C TRP A 206 2.67 4.63 -17.41
N GLY A 207 1.71 5.45 -17.00
CA GLY A 207 1.05 6.47 -17.80
C GLY A 207 1.92 7.65 -18.23
N ARG A 208 3.20 7.72 -17.84
CA ARG A 208 4.05 8.88 -18.15
C ARG A 208 4.38 8.99 -19.63
N ARG A 209 4.68 7.88 -20.31
CA ARG A 209 4.98 7.81 -21.75
C ARG A 209 3.91 6.97 -22.46
N LEU A 210 3.58 7.33 -23.70
CA LEU A 210 2.55 6.63 -24.47
C LEU A 210 2.84 5.14 -24.67
N PRO A 211 4.07 4.69 -25.01
CA PRO A 211 4.36 3.27 -25.17
C PRO A 211 4.18 2.48 -23.87
N THR A 212 4.65 3.02 -22.73
CA THR A 212 4.51 2.35 -21.42
C THR A 212 3.07 2.35 -20.95
N PHE A 213 2.31 3.42 -21.19
CA PHE A 213 0.88 3.49 -20.96
C PHE A 213 0.13 2.39 -21.74
N THR A 214 0.41 2.25 -23.06
CA THR A 214 -0.23 1.25 -23.91
C THR A 214 0.08 -0.17 -23.43
N LEU A 215 1.32 -0.43 -23.04
CA LEU A 215 1.72 -1.72 -22.50
C LEU A 215 0.98 -2.02 -21.17
N GLY A 216 0.91 -1.06 -20.26
CA GLY A 216 0.16 -1.17 -19.01
C GLY A 216 -1.33 -1.40 -19.26
N LEU A 217 -1.91 -0.70 -20.24
CA LEU A 217 -3.31 -0.84 -20.63
C LEU A 217 -3.62 -2.24 -21.17
N ILE A 218 -2.77 -2.78 -22.04
CA ILE A 218 -2.89 -4.15 -22.55
C ILE A 218 -2.84 -5.14 -21.38
N GLY A 219 -1.92 -4.95 -20.45
CA GLY A 219 -1.80 -5.79 -19.26
C GLY A 219 -3.05 -5.78 -18.40
N ASP A 220 -3.56 -4.60 -18.06
CA ASP A 220 -4.77 -4.45 -17.25
C ASP A 220 -6.02 -5.02 -17.97
N LEU A 221 -6.14 -4.83 -19.30
CA LEU A 221 -7.25 -5.39 -20.09
C LEU A 221 -7.20 -6.92 -20.17
N ALA A 222 -6.02 -7.51 -20.34
CA ALA A 222 -5.86 -8.96 -20.44
C ALA A 222 -6.34 -9.69 -19.17
N VAL A 223 -6.23 -9.06 -18.00
CA VAL A 223 -6.64 -9.66 -16.72
C VAL A 223 -7.97 -9.14 -16.19
N LYS A 224 -8.57 -8.15 -16.86
CA LYS A 224 -9.81 -7.50 -16.41
C LYS A 224 -10.91 -8.47 -15.95
N PRO A 225 -11.21 -9.57 -16.68
CA PRO A 225 -12.27 -10.52 -16.29
C PRO A 225 -11.89 -11.36 -15.06
N VAL A 226 -10.60 -11.44 -14.71
CA VAL A 226 -10.13 -12.28 -13.61
C VAL A 226 -9.67 -11.39 -12.46
N ALA A 227 -10.60 -11.06 -11.54
CA ALA A 227 -10.33 -10.15 -10.42
C ALA A 227 -9.05 -10.51 -9.66
N SER A 228 -8.83 -11.78 -9.32
CA SER A 228 -7.64 -12.24 -8.59
C SER A 228 -6.30 -12.02 -9.32
N ARG A 229 -6.30 -11.58 -10.59
CA ARG A 229 -5.11 -11.28 -11.38
C ARG A 229 -4.92 -9.79 -11.67
N ARG A 230 -5.85 -8.91 -11.25
CA ARG A 230 -5.67 -7.45 -11.42
C ARG A 230 -4.41 -7.00 -10.69
N SER A 231 -3.77 -5.94 -11.17
CA SER A 231 -2.38 -5.61 -10.85
C SER A 231 -2.13 -5.10 -9.42
N THR A 232 -3.16 -4.61 -8.74
CA THR A 232 -3.04 -4.03 -7.39
C THR A 232 -4.07 -4.63 -6.45
N ILE A 233 -3.66 -4.87 -5.23
CA ILE A 233 -4.48 -5.32 -4.10
C ILE A 233 -4.65 -4.14 -3.15
N VAL A 234 -5.87 -3.92 -2.68
CA VAL A 234 -6.19 -3.09 -1.52
C VAL A 234 -6.87 -3.98 -0.50
N ALA A 235 -6.38 -4.01 0.72
CA ALA A 235 -6.93 -4.80 1.80
C ALA A 235 -7.25 -3.92 3.00
N GLU A 236 -8.32 -4.26 3.70
CA GLU A 236 -8.68 -3.71 5.01
C GLU A 236 -8.85 -4.87 5.97
N ALA A 237 -8.28 -4.75 7.17
CA ALA A 237 -8.38 -5.75 8.21
C ALA A 237 -8.56 -5.09 9.57
N VAL A 238 -9.35 -5.71 10.45
CA VAL A 238 -9.69 -5.17 11.78
C VAL A 238 -8.99 -5.98 12.86
N ALA A 239 -8.43 -5.29 13.84
CA ALA A 239 -7.88 -5.88 15.05
C ALA A 239 -9.03 -6.27 16.00
N PRO A 240 -9.10 -7.54 16.50
CA PRO A 240 -10.13 -7.96 17.47
C PRO A 240 -10.01 -7.26 18.81
#